data_8492b5714ca72d0316b31d4204b569ac
#
_entry.id   8492b5714ca72d0316b31d4204b569ac
#
_cell.length_a   1.000
_cell.length_b   1.000
_cell.length_c   1.000
_cell.angle_alpha   90.00
_cell.angle_beta   90.00
_cell.angle_gamma   90.00
#
_symmetry.space_group_name_H-M   'P 1'
#
loop_
_entity.id
_entity.type
_entity.pdbx_description
1 polymer ?
#
loop_
_entity_poly.entity_id
_entity_poly.type
_entity_poly.pdbx_seq_one_letter_code
_entity_poly.pdbx_strand_id
1 'polypeptide(L)'
;SVHCPKSEEWLHYRRTDQEQDIREDQRRMEQAKKRLATLDVVMSRLYEDYALGEISKEKYKKMTADYEAEQERLKLENEATLAEFTLERRKTA
;
A
#
# COMPACT_ATOMS: atom_id res chain seq x y z
N SER A 1 -31.12 9.90 31.41
CA SER A 1 -30.70 11.18 30.85
C SER A 1 -29.25 11.19 30.43
N VAL A 2 -28.42 10.53 31.16
CA VAL A 2 -26.97 10.48 30.88
C VAL A 2 -26.68 9.58 29.69
N HIS A 3 -27.56 8.66 29.42
CA HIS A 3 -27.33 7.66 28.36
C HIS A 3 -27.50 8.19 26.93
N CYS A 4 -28.39 9.17 26.74
CA CYS A 4 -28.66 9.70 25.41
C CYS A 4 -27.43 10.36 24.77
N PRO A 5 -26.70 11.25 25.45
CA PRO A 5 -25.47 11.83 24.91
C PRO A 5 -24.42 10.77 24.60
N LYS A 6 -24.30 9.77 25.46
CA LYS A 6 -23.32 8.71 25.27
C LYS A 6 -23.60 7.88 24.02
N SER A 7 -24.88 7.61 23.74
CA SER A 7 -25.25 6.88 22.54
C SER A 7 -24.93 7.65 21.27
N GLU A 8 -25.20 8.95 21.27
CA GLU A 8 -24.91 9.82 20.15
C GLU A 8 -23.39 9.95 19.93
N GLU A 9 -22.64 10.12 21.00
CA GLU A 9 -21.19 10.19 20.95
C GLU A 9 -20.59 8.91 20.40
N TRP A 10 -21.13 7.77 20.77
CA TRP A 10 -20.66 6.48 20.31
C TRP A 10 -20.89 6.30 18.81
N LEU A 11 -22.04 6.71 18.29
CA LEU A 11 -22.32 6.67 16.86
C LEU A 11 -21.44 7.61 16.07
N HIS A 12 -21.19 8.79 16.59
CA HIS A 12 -20.30 9.76 15.97
C HIS A 12 -18.86 9.24 15.93
N TYR A 13 -18.41 8.61 17.01
CA TYR A 13 -17.09 8.01 17.10
C TYR A 13 -16.91 6.92 16.05
N ARG A 14 -17.91 6.09 15.85
CA ARG A 14 -17.89 5.02 14.86
C ARG A 14 -17.73 5.56 13.43
N ARG A 15 -18.41 6.64 13.14
CA ARG A 15 -18.33 7.31 11.84
C ARG A 15 -16.93 7.87 11.60
N THR A 16 -16.35 8.46 12.62
CA THR A 16 -14.99 9.01 12.57
C THR A 16 -13.96 7.91 12.32
N ASP A 17 -14.13 6.74 12.95
CA ASP A 17 -13.24 5.61 12.75
C ASP A 17 -13.25 5.11 11.31
N GLN A 18 -14.44 5.01 10.69
CA GLN A 18 -14.54 4.60 9.29
C GLN A 18 -13.85 5.59 8.35
N GLU A 19 -14.02 6.88 8.59
CA GLU A 19 -13.35 7.91 7.79
C GLU A 19 -11.84 7.85 7.94
N GLN A 20 -11.34 7.62 9.16
CA GLN A 20 -9.92 7.47 9.41
C GLN A 20 -9.35 6.23 8.73
N ASP A 21 -10.06 5.12 8.78
CA ASP A 21 -9.64 3.89 8.12
C ASP A 21 -9.52 4.06 6.61
N ILE A 22 -10.48 4.75 5.99
CA ILE A 22 -10.44 5.05 4.56
C ILE A 22 -9.24 5.92 4.22
N ARG A 23 -8.98 6.94 5.02
CA ARG A 23 -7.84 7.84 4.81
C ARG A 23 -6.51 7.11 4.96
N GLU A 24 -6.41 6.24 5.96
CA GLU A 24 -5.20 5.43 6.17
C GLU A 24 -4.96 4.48 5.02
N ASP A 25 -6.00 3.83 4.51
CA ASP A 25 -5.91 2.94 3.38
C ASP A 25 -5.48 3.70 2.12
N GLN A 26 -6.07 4.87 1.87
CA GLN A 26 -5.68 5.71 0.75
C GLN A 26 -4.21 6.13 0.85
N ARG A 27 -3.77 6.48 2.05
CA ARG A 27 -2.37 6.86 2.29
C ARG A 27 -1.43 5.70 2.02
N ARG A 28 -1.76 4.50 2.49
CA ARG A 28 -0.97 3.30 2.23
C ARG A 28 -0.87 3.01 0.74
N MET A 29 -1.99 3.14 0.02
CA MET A 29 -2.01 2.93 -1.43
C MET A 29 -1.12 3.93 -2.15
N GLU A 30 -1.16 5.20 -1.76
CA GLU A 30 -0.31 6.24 -2.34
C GLU A 30 1.16 5.98 -2.04
N GLN A 31 1.48 5.60 -0.81
CA GLN A 31 2.86 5.27 -0.43
C GLN A 31 3.36 4.05 -1.21
N ALA A 32 2.50 3.04 -1.38
CA ALA A 32 2.85 1.85 -2.16
C ALA A 32 3.11 2.20 -3.62
N LYS A 33 2.31 3.07 -4.22
CA LYS A 33 2.52 3.55 -5.59
C LYS A 33 3.85 4.28 -5.74
N LYS A 34 4.16 5.14 -4.78
CA LYS A 34 5.45 5.87 -4.77
C LYS A 34 6.62 4.90 -4.64
N ARG A 35 6.49 3.92 -3.75
CA ARG A 35 7.54 2.91 -3.57
C ARG A 35 7.71 2.06 -4.83
N LEU A 36 6.62 1.67 -5.49
CA LEU A 36 6.68 0.94 -6.75
C LEU A 36 7.44 1.72 -7.82
N ALA A 37 7.16 3.01 -7.94
CA ALA A 37 7.88 3.87 -8.88
C ALA A 37 9.36 3.96 -8.52
N THR A 38 9.69 4.08 -7.23
CA THR A 38 11.08 4.10 -6.76
C THR A 38 11.78 2.79 -7.07
N LEU A 39 11.10 1.67 -6.87
CA LEU A 39 11.67 0.35 -7.15
C LEU A 39 12.03 0.19 -8.64
N ASP A 40 11.20 0.72 -9.53
CA ASP A 40 11.51 0.70 -10.97
C ASP A 40 12.81 1.44 -11.26
N VAL A 41 13.01 2.61 -10.67
CA VAL A 41 14.24 3.40 -10.83
C VAL A 41 15.43 2.66 -10.23
N VAL A 42 15.29 2.11 -9.03
CA VAL A 42 16.36 1.38 -8.35
C VAL A 42 16.78 0.16 -9.17
N MET A 43 15.81 -0.58 -9.70
CA MET A 43 16.08 -1.76 -10.52
C MET A 43 16.79 -1.39 -11.83
N SER A 44 16.44 -0.27 -12.44
CA SER A 44 17.12 0.24 -13.64
C SER A 44 18.60 0.57 -13.33
N ARG A 45 18.85 1.22 -12.21
CA ARG A 45 20.23 1.54 -11.79
C ARG A 45 21.01 0.27 -11.47
N LEU A 46 20.37 -0.68 -10.83
CA LEU A 46 20.98 -1.96 -10.51
C LEU A 46 21.42 -2.69 -11.78
N TYR A 47 20.57 -2.65 -12.80
CA TYR A 47 20.89 -3.23 -14.12
C TYR A 47 22.09 -2.53 -14.75
N GLU A 48 22.14 -1.19 -14.69
CA GLU A 48 23.27 -0.43 -15.22
C GLU A 48 24.55 -0.76 -14.47
N ASP A 49 24.53 -0.84 -13.16
CA ASP A 49 25.67 -1.19 -12.35
C ASP A 49 26.18 -2.59 -12.67
N TYR A 50 25.27 -3.52 -12.87
CA TYR A 50 25.61 -4.87 -13.31
C TYR A 50 26.26 -4.86 -14.69
N ALA A 51 25.69 -4.12 -15.62
CA ALA A 51 26.22 -4.00 -16.99
C ALA A 51 27.62 -3.38 -17.02
N LEU A 52 27.90 -2.46 -16.09
CA LEU A 52 29.23 -1.82 -15.95
C LEU A 52 30.23 -2.68 -15.16
N GLY A 53 29.78 -3.79 -14.61
CA GLY A 53 30.63 -4.68 -13.84
C GLY A 53 30.89 -4.25 -12.41
N GLU A 54 30.13 -3.29 -11.88
CA GLU A 54 30.31 -2.78 -10.51
C GLU A 54 29.76 -3.75 -9.45
N ILE A 55 28.78 -4.58 -9.82
CA ILE A 55 28.24 -5.59 -8.92
C ILE A 55 28.32 -6.97 -9.57
N SER A 56 28.44 -8.01 -8.73
CA SER A 56 28.52 -9.38 -9.20
C SER A 56 27.15 -9.87 -9.71
N LYS A 57 27.18 -10.88 -10.56
CA LYS A 57 25.97 -11.51 -11.07
C LYS A 57 25.09 -12.07 -9.95
N GLU A 58 25.73 -12.69 -8.96
CA GLU A 58 25.02 -13.27 -7.82
C GLU A 58 24.31 -12.21 -6.98
N LYS A 59 25.02 -11.10 -6.72
CA LYS A 59 24.44 -10.00 -5.97
C LYS A 59 23.31 -9.34 -6.74
N TYR A 60 23.48 -9.15 -8.05
CA TYR A 60 22.46 -8.61 -8.93
C TYR A 60 21.20 -9.46 -8.89
N LYS A 61 21.32 -10.77 -9.04
CA LYS A 61 20.20 -11.69 -9.02
C LYS A 61 19.45 -11.64 -7.69
N LYS A 62 20.19 -11.64 -6.58
CA LYS A 62 19.61 -11.61 -5.24
C LYS A 62 18.81 -10.32 -5.00
N MET A 63 19.42 -9.18 -5.32
CA MET A 63 18.78 -7.87 -5.11
C MET A 63 17.55 -7.73 -6.02
N THR A 64 17.66 -8.16 -7.26
CA THR A 64 16.53 -8.13 -8.20
C THR A 64 15.38 -8.97 -7.70
N ALA A 65 15.66 -10.18 -7.21
CA ALA A 65 14.62 -11.06 -6.67
C ALA A 65 13.93 -10.44 -5.46
N ASP A 66 14.68 -9.81 -4.56
CA ASP A 66 14.13 -9.15 -3.38
C ASP A 66 13.23 -7.97 -3.77
N TYR A 67 13.66 -7.15 -4.73
CA TYR A 67 12.87 -6.01 -5.19
C TYR A 67 11.61 -6.46 -5.96
N GLU A 68 11.72 -7.49 -6.76
CA GLU A 68 10.56 -8.05 -7.46
C GLU A 68 9.53 -8.62 -6.48
N ALA A 69 9.98 -9.28 -5.43
CA ALA A 69 9.10 -9.79 -4.38
C ALA A 69 8.38 -8.63 -3.65
N GLU A 70 9.10 -7.55 -3.38
CA GLU A 70 8.49 -6.35 -2.78
C GLU A 70 7.44 -5.73 -3.70
N GLN A 71 7.75 -5.61 -5.00
CA GLN A 71 6.80 -5.08 -5.98
C GLN A 71 5.53 -5.91 -6.03
N GLU A 72 5.66 -7.22 -6.06
CA GLU A 72 4.50 -8.12 -6.10
C GLU A 72 3.65 -7.98 -4.85
N ARG A 73 4.28 -7.93 -3.68
CA ARG A 73 3.58 -7.75 -2.42
C ARG A 73 2.80 -6.44 -2.40
N LEU A 74 3.42 -5.34 -2.82
CA LEU A 74 2.77 -4.02 -2.84
C LEU A 74 1.60 -3.97 -3.82
N LYS A 75 1.74 -4.60 -4.97
CA LYS A 75 0.66 -4.68 -5.96
C LYS A 75 -0.53 -5.46 -5.42
N LEU A 76 -0.27 -6.59 -4.78
CA LEU A 76 -1.32 -7.43 -4.20
C LEU A 76 -2.03 -6.71 -3.06
N GLU A 77 -1.30 -6.01 -2.20
CA GLU A 77 -1.89 -5.22 -1.12
C GLU A 77 -2.81 -4.13 -1.66
N ASN A 78 -2.38 -3.42 -2.71
CA ASN A 78 -3.19 -2.37 -3.32
C ASN A 78 -4.44 -2.93 -3.99
N GLU A 79 -4.33 -4.06 -4.67
CA GLU A 79 -5.48 -4.74 -5.29
C GLU A 79 -6.50 -5.17 -4.22
N ALA A 80 -6.03 -5.72 -3.10
CA ALA A 80 -6.89 -6.13 -2.00
C ALA A 80 -7.63 -4.92 -1.39
N THR A 81 -6.93 -3.81 -1.18
CA THR A 81 -7.52 -2.58 -0.66
C THR A 81 -8.57 -2.02 -1.61
N LEU A 82 -8.29 -2.00 -2.91
CA LEU A 82 -9.25 -1.57 -3.93
C LEU A 82 -10.49 -2.46 -3.95
N ALA A 83 -10.33 -3.76 -3.81
CA ALA A 83 -11.43 -4.70 -3.77
C ALA A 83 -12.34 -4.44 -2.56
N GLU A 84 -11.75 -4.14 -1.40
CA GLU A 84 -12.50 -3.78 -0.19
C GLU A 84 -13.33 -2.50 -0.40
N PHE A 85 -12.74 -1.47 -0.99
CA PHE A 85 -13.46 -0.23 -1.31
C PHE A 85 -14.63 -0.48 -2.25
N THR A 86 -14.44 -1.29 -3.26
CA THR A 86 -15.48 -1.62 -4.23
C THR A 86 -16.64 -2.36 -3.57
N LEU A 87 -16.34 -3.31 -2.68
CA LEU A 87 -17.35 -4.05 -1.94
C LEU A 87 -18.14 -3.14 -1.00
N GLU A 88 -17.49 -2.23 -0.30
CA GLU A 88 -18.16 -1.28 0.59
C GLU A 88 -19.09 -0.35 -0.17
N ARG A 89 -18.66 0.13 -1.34
CA ARG A 89 -19.51 0.96 -2.20
C ARG A 89 -20.76 0.23 -2.66
N ARG A 90 -20.64 -1.06 -2.99
CA ARG A 90 -21.79 -1.88 -3.37
C ARG A 90 -22.76 -2.06 -2.23
N LYS A 91 -22.27 -2.20 -1.00
CA LYS A 91 -23.12 -2.35 0.18
C LYS A 91 -23.89 -1.08 0.51
N THR A 92 -23.31 0.08 0.25
CA THR A 92 -23.93 1.37 0.55
C THR A 92 -24.86 1.86 -0.56
N ALA A 93 -24.75 1.30 -1.73
CA ALA A 93 -25.64 1.60 -2.83
C ALA A 93 -26.90 0.75 -2.76
#